data_00d1ec5b619fa5defca1cc74f5e695d0
#
_entry.id   00d1ec5b619fa5defca1cc74f5e695d0
#
_cell.length_a   1.000
_cell.length_b   1.000
_cell.length_c   1.000
_cell.angle_alpha   90.00
_cell.angle_beta   90.00
_cell.angle_gamma   90.00
#
_symmetry.space_group_name_H-M   'P 1'
#
loop_
_entity.id
_entity.type
_entity.pdbx_description
1 polymer ?
#
loop_
_entity_poly.entity_id
_entity_poly.type
_entity_poly.pdbx_seq_one_letter_code
_entity_poly.pdbx_strand_id
1 'polypeptide(L)'
;GLPSLIANGTDQHLRIPGNLKPRGVVVHPSPKLNAVVGWQSPVSGKTKVVAKVAHAHPECGNGVTWAIVLNQNATKRVLANGLAQGGNIPSIPPLMDLNVNQGDVISVVIGPRDGNHSCDLTAIDLEIFSDGKVWNLAKDIVADPHQGNPHQDVFGNKEVWHFYSEAVSGQEENVRVIPKGSLLEKWLSSKSKNEREAIAGDLQKLFKSNGQKLNAPDAQLLEQITSLSGPMFSDLLHAGFDFKSIKPIGKWGVVDGNLGKHPKGD
;
A
#
# COMPACT_ATOMS: atom_id res chain seq x y z
N GLY A 1 8.18 -2.47 -12.42
CA GLY A 1 6.82 -2.25 -12.86
C GLY A 1 6.11 -1.22 -12.00
N LEU A 2 4.93 -0.80 -12.43
CA LEU A 2 4.05 0.08 -11.67
C LEU A 2 2.86 -0.73 -11.13
N PRO A 3 2.30 -0.37 -9.97
CA PRO A 3 2.71 0.73 -9.09
C PRO A 3 4.08 0.52 -8.46
N SER A 4 4.70 1.61 -7.99
CA SER A 4 6.02 1.54 -7.34
C SER A 4 6.13 2.52 -6.17
N LEU A 5 7.08 2.23 -5.27
CA LEU A 5 7.52 3.14 -4.22
C LEU A 5 9.04 3.26 -4.29
N ILE A 6 9.55 4.46 -4.09
CA ILE A 6 10.98 4.76 -4.10
C ILE A 6 11.29 5.64 -2.88
N ALA A 7 12.34 5.32 -2.17
CA ALA A 7 12.86 6.11 -1.07
C ALA A 7 14.27 6.63 -1.38
N ASN A 8 14.55 7.90 -1.06
CA ASN A 8 15.85 8.51 -1.21
C ASN A 8 16.69 8.34 0.06
N GLY A 9 17.65 7.43 0.04
CA GLY A 9 18.56 7.19 1.15
C GLY A 9 19.64 8.26 1.34
N THR A 10 19.68 9.30 0.49
CA THR A 10 20.72 10.33 0.48
C THR A 10 20.25 11.68 1.01
N ASP A 11 21.19 12.56 1.31
CA ASP A 11 20.93 13.96 1.70
C ASP A 11 20.88 14.90 0.48
N GLN A 12 20.88 14.33 -0.73
CA GLN A 12 20.84 15.11 -1.98
C GLN A 12 19.44 15.05 -2.60
N HIS A 13 19.09 16.15 -3.27
CA HIS A 13 17.92 16.17 -4.15
C HIS A 13 18.23 15.40 -5.43
N LEU A 14 17.38 14.45 -5.78
CA LEU A 14 17.53 13.61 -6.95
C LEU A 14 16.41 13.87 -7.96
N ARG A 15 16.69 13.61 -9.24
CA ARG A 15 15.70 13.66 -10.29
C ARG A 15 15.63 12.30 -11.01
N ILE A 16 14.48 11.64 -10.94
CA ILE A 16 14.25 10.25 -11.42
C ILE A 16 12.89 10.11 -12.07
N PRO A 17 12.65 10.30 -13.20
CA PRO A 17 12.48 11.51 -13.96
C PRO A 17 11.78 12.65 -13.22
N GLY A 18 11.07 12.42 -12.14
CA GLY A 18 10.49 13.44 -11.26
C GLY A 18 11.42 13.80 -10.09
N ASN A 19 10.98 14.73 -9.27
CA ASN A 19 11.75 15.27 -8.15
C ASN A 19 11.65 14.38 -6.92
N LEU A 20 12.77 13.98 -6.36
CA LEU A 20 12.86 13.22 -5.12
C LEU A 20 13.71 13.98 -4.11
N LYS A 21 13.05 14.54 -3.11
CA LYS A 21 13.73 15.31 -2.07
C LYS A 21 14.68 14.45 -1.23
N PRO A 22 15.69 15.07 -0.58
CA PRO A 22 16.53 14.37 0.38
C PRO A 22 15.67 13.60 1.41
N ARG A 23 16.04 12.36 1.71
CA ARG A 23 15.34 11.49 2.65
C ARG A 23 13.84 11.40 2.38
N GLY A 24 13.40 11.58 1.14
CA GLY A 24 12.00 11.59 0.76
C GLY A 24 11.51 10.24 0.27
N VAL A 25 10.19 10.11 0.21
CA VAL A 25 9.48 8.94 -0.31
C VAL A 25 8.55 9.39 -1.41
N VAL A 26 8.57 8.67 -2.52
CA VAL A 26 7.65 8.87 -3.64
C VAL A 26 7.00 7.55 -4.02
N VAL A 27 5.80 7.65 -4.55
CA VAL A 27 5.07 6.53 -5.17
C VAL A 27 4.68 6.88 -6.58
N HIS A 28 4.39 5.86 -7.37
CA HIS A 28 3.86 6.03 -8.73
C HIS A 28 2.73 5.01 -8.95
N PRO A 29 1.51 5.44 -9.21
CA PRO A 29 0.41 4.54 -9.56
C PRO A 29 0.59 3.94 -10.96
N SER A 30 -0.28 3.01 -11.33
CA SER A 30 -0.40 2.50 -12.70
C SER A 30 -1.74 2.93 -13.32
N PRO A 31 -2.01 2.69 -14.60
CA PRO A 31 -3.28 3.09 -15.21
C PRO A 31 -4.52 2.50 -14.54
N LYS A 32 -4.38 1.36 -13.87
CA LYS A 32 -5.49 0.60 -13.29
C LYS A 32 -5.38 0.39 -11.78
N LEU A 33 -4.23 0.73 -11.21
CA LEU A 33 -3.95 0.46 -9.79
C LEU A 33 -3.45 1.72 -9.09
N ASN A 34 -4.04 2.02 -7.97
CA ASN A 34 -3.54 2.99 -7.00
C ASN A 34 -2.28 2.46 -6.34
N ALA A 35 -1.36 3.33 -5.99
CA ALA A 35 -0.27 3.05 -5.07
C ALA A 35 -0.70 3.44 -3.65
N VAL A 36 -0.53 2.56 -2.68
CA VAL A 36 -1.01 2.76 -1.31
C VAL A 36 0.11 2.60 -0.31
N VAL A 37 0.20 3.55 0.62
CA VAL A 37 1.04 3.50 1.81
C VAL A 37 0.12 3.43 3.01
N GLY A 38 0.14 2.31 3.72
CA GLY A 38 -0.67 2.06 4.92
C GLY A 38 0.19 2.03 6.18
N TRP A 39 -0.30 2.68 7.24
CA TRP A 39 0.21 2.53 8.59
C TRP A 39 -0.79 1.70 9.39
N GLN A 40 -0.39 0.50 9.80
CA GLN A 40 -1.18 -0.33 10.70
C GLN A 40 -0.87 0.07 12.13
N SER A 41 -1.88 0.46 12.87
CA SER A 41 -1.71 0.97 14.22
C SER A 41 -1.18 -0.10 15.19
N PRO A 42 0.02 0.08 15.78
CA PRO A 42 0.50 -0.79 16.85
C PRO A 42 -0.11 -0.46 18.23
N VAL A 43 -0.95 0.57 18.30
CA VAL A 43 -1.54 1.08 19.55
C VAL A 43 -3.04 1.32 19.39
N SER A 44 -3.75 1.44 20.51
CA SER A 44 -5.13 1.93 20.54
C SER A 44 -5.19 3.29 21.21
N GLY A 45 -5.96 4.22 20.65
CA GLY A 45 -6.11 5.55 21.24
C GLY A 45 -6.43 6.65 20.25
N LYS A 46 -6.35 7.89 20.73
CA LYS A 46 -6.51 9.07 19.90
C LYS A 46 -5.27 9.34 19.07
N THR A 47 -5.48 9.57 17.80
CA THR A 47 -4.42 9.71 16.81
C THR A 47 -4.62 11.02 16.02
N LYS A 48 -3.50 11.69 15.75
CA LYS A 48 -3.42 12.82 14.81
C LYS A 48 -2.64 12.39 13.58
N VAL A 49 -3.13 12.73 12.40
CA VAL A 49 -2.46 12.47 11.12
C VAL A 49 -2.08 13.78 10.46
N VAL A 50 -0.84 13.91 10.05
CA VAL A 50 -0.33 15.01 9.23
C VAL A 50 0.20 14.41 7.94
N ALA A 51 -0.35 14.84 6.81
CA ALA A 51 0.06 14.34 5.51
C ALA A 51 0.31 15.50 4.53
N LYS A 52 1.27 15.29 3.62
CA LYS A 52 1.47 16.12 2.44
C LYS A 52 1.57 15.22 1.23
N VAL A 53 0.92 15.61 0.16
CA VAL A 53 0.98 14.95 -1.14
C VAL A 53 1.39 15.98 -2.16
N ALA A 54 2.39 15.69 -2.97
CA ALA A 54 2.86 16.59 -4.00
C ALA A 54 3.15 15.85 -5.29
N HIS A 55 2.65 16.35 -6.42
CA HIS A 55 2.99 15.85 -7.74
C HIS A 55 4.48 16.12 -8.00
N ALA A 56 5.29 15.08 -7.95
CA ALA A 56 6.75 15.20 -7.97
C ALA A 56 7.34 15.30 -9.38
N HIS A 57 6.51 15.14 -10.42
CA HIS A 57 6.89 15.34 -11.83
C HIS A 57 5.98 16.39 -12.49
N PRO A 58 6.06 17.64 -12.04
CA PRO A 58 5.07 18.67 -12.36
C PRO A 58 5.08 19.17 -13.81
N GLU A 59 6.09 18.79 -14.59
CA GLU A 59 6.28 19.27 -15.95
C GLU A 59 5.38 18.56 -16.97
N CYS A 60 4.76 17.48 -16.62
CA CYS A 60 3.92 16.65 -17.51
C CYS A 60 2.81 15.94 -16.76
N GLY A 61 1.94 15.27 -17.53
CA GLY A 61 0.78 14.54 -16.97
C GLY A 61 -0.38 15.43 -16.58
N ASN A 62 -1.45 14.80 -16.12
CA ASN A 62 -2.65 15.48 -15.64
C ASN A 62 -2.75 15.49 -14.10
N GLY A 63 -1.69 15.02 -13.41
CA GLY A 63 -1.65 14.91 -11.96
C GLY A 63 -2.37 13.67 -11.43
N VAL A 64 -2.41 13.56 -10.11
CA VAL A 64 -2.89 12.39 -9.40
C VAL A 64 -4.11 12.69 -8.52
N THR A 65 -4.93 11.69 -8.30
CA THR A 65 -5.88 11.69 -7.20
C THR A 65 -5.20 11.23 -5.92
N TRP A 66 -5.62 11.75 -4.78
CA TRP A 66 -5.17 11.26 -3.49
C TRP A 66 -6.32 11.13 -2.50
N ALA A 67 -6.20 10.19 -1.58
CA ALA A 67 -7.11 10.05 -0.45
C ALA A 67 -6.35 9.61 0.80
N ILE A 68 -6.83 10.07 1.96
CA ILE A 68 -6.46 9.52 3.27
C ILE A 68 -7.65 8.71 3.76
N VAL A 69 -7.40 7.46 4.11
CA VAL A 69 -8.44 6.48 4.41
C VAL A 69 -8.15 5.83 5.76
N LEU A 70 -9.18 5.65 6.57
CA LEU A 70 -9.15 4.81 7.76
C LEU A 70 -9.93 3.52 7.48
N ASN A 71 -9.24 2.40 7.59
CA ASN A 71 -9.84 1.07 7.57
C ASN A 71 -9.95 0.56 9.01
N GLN A 72 -11.18 0.36 9.46
CA GLN A 72 -11.53 -0.02 10.82
C GLN A 72 -12.72 -0.95 10.82
N ASN A 73 -12.62 -2.11 11.49
CA ASN A 73 -13.71 -3.09 11.58
C ASN A 73 -14.32 -3.44 10.21
N ALA A 74 -13.49 -3.72 9.21
CA ALA A 74 -13.90 -3.98 7.82
C ALA A 74 -14.67 -2.82 7.14
N THR A 75 -14.63 -1.62 7.73
CA THR A 75 -15.22 -0.40 7.16
C THR A 75 -14.13 0.50 6.64
N LYS A 76 -14.23 0.90 5.38
CA LYS A 76 -13.35 1.87 4.73
C LYS A 76 -13.99 3.27 4.80
N ARG A 77 -13.33 4.20 5.49
CA ARG A 77 -13.79 5.58 5.63
C ARG A 77 -12.78 6.55 5.03
N VAL A 78 -13.18 7.32 4.03
CA VAL A 78 -12.37 8.40 3.48
C VAL A 78 -12.39 9.57 4.45
N LEU A 79 -11.22 9.98 4.92
CA LEU A 79 -11.02 11.10 5.86
C LEU A 79 -10.76 12.41 5.13
N ALA A 80 -10.03 12.37 4.03
CA ALA A 80 -9.74 13.48 3.14
C ALA A 80 -9.42 12.95 1.74
N ASN A 81 -9.69 13.75 0.71
CA ASN A 81 -9.30 13.42 -0.66
C ASN A 81 -9.10 14.69 -1.48
N GLY A 82 -8.51 14.55 -2.66
CA GLY A 82 -8.33 15.65 -3.59
C GLY A 82 -7.46 15.31 -4.78
N LEU A 83 -6.94 16.35 -5.41
CA LEU A 83 -6.06 16.29 -6.56
C LEU A 83 -4.73 16.97 -6.26
N ALA A 84 -3.63 16.44 -6.80
CA ALA A 84 -2.34 17.09 -6.83
C ALA A 84 -1.85 17.15 -8.27
N GLN A 85 -1.54 18.36 -8.77
CA GLN A 85 -1.14 18.57 -10.16
C GLN A 85 -0.13 19.72 -10.27
N GLY A 86 0.85 19.56 -11.14
CA GLY A 86 1.88 20.57 -11.37
C GLY A 86 2.62 20.90 -10.09
N GLY A 87 3.01 22.16 -9.91
CA GLY A 87 3.68 22.61 -8.68
C GLY A 87 2.74 22.91 -7.50
N ASN A 88 1.43 22.69 -7.65
CA ASN A 88 0.47 22.96 -6.59
C ASN A 88 0.48 21.84 -5.55
N ILE A 89 0.80 22.18 -4.30
CA ILE A 89 0.76 21.25 -3.17
C ILE A 89 -0.57 21.47 -2.46
N PRO A 90 -1.48 20.48 -2.46
CA PRO A 90 -2.75 20.58 -1.77
C PRO A 90 -2.55 20.89 -0.27
N SER A 91 -3.34 21.81 0.26
CA SER A 91 -3.40 22.03 1.70
C SER A 91 -4.26 20.94 2.33
N ILE A 92 -3.62 20.04 3.07
CA ILE A 92 -4.29 18.98 3.81
C ILE A 92 -4.25 19.38 5.29
N PRO A 93 -5.38 19.76 5.89
CA PRO A 93 -5.39 20.08 7.31
C PRO A 93 -5.07 18.83 8.16
N PRO A 94 -4.39 18.98 9.30
CA PRO A 94 -4.17 17.85 10.20
C PRO A 94 -5.50 17.20 10.60
N LEU A 95 -5.58 15.90 10.50
CA LEU A 95 -6.73 15.12 10.94
C LEU A 95 -6.56 14.83 12.43
N MET A 96 -7.41 15.39 13.24
CA MET A 96 -7.33 15.37 14.70
C MET A 96 -8.29 14.35 15.30
N ASP A 97 -7.97 13.89 16.51
CA ASP A 97 -8.84 13.08 17.36
C ASP A 97 -9.43 11.82 16.71
N LEU A 98 -8.67 11.19 15.79
CA LEU A 98 -9.06 9.93 15.20
C LEU A 98 -8.92 8.83 16.27
N ASN A 99 -10.01 8.16 16.62
CA ASN A 99 -9.93 6.98 17.46
C ASN A 99 -9.50 5.78 16.59
N VAL A 100 -8.37 5.17 16.92
CA VAL A 100 -7.87 3.95 16.29
C VAL A 100 -7.74 2.85 17.33
N ASN A 101 -7.91 1.62 16.90
CA ASN A 101 -7.56 0.42 17.66
C ASN A 101 -6.28 -0.16 17.10
N GLN A 102 -5.59 -0.94 17.90
CA GLN A 102 -4.48 -1.75 17.40
C GLN A 102 -4.96 -2.64 16.24
N GLY A 103 -4.24 -2.58 15.12
CA GLY A 103 -4.58 -3.28 13.89
C GLY A 103 -5.38 -2.46 12.87
N ASP A 104 -5.99 -1.34 13.27
CA ASP A 104 -6.61 -0.42 12.30
C ASP A 104 -5.56 0.17 11.36
N VAL A 105 -5.96 0.49 10.13
CA VAL A 105 -5.01 0.97 9.12
C VAL A 105 -5.40 2.36 8.62
N ILE A 106 -4.45 3.30 8.70
CA ILE A 106 -4.55 4.61 8.06
C ILE A 106 -3.70 4.55 6.79
N SER A 107 -4.31 4.84 5.63
CA SER A 107 -3.65 4.73 4.33
C SER A 107 -3.67 6.05 3.57
N VAL A 108 -2.56 6.34 2.87
CA VAL A 108 -2.51 7.34 1.80
C VAL A 108 -2.60 6.58 0.47
N VAL A 109 -3.64 6.86 -0.28
CA VAL A 109 -3.95 6.23 -1.57
C VAL A 109 -3.67 7.24 -2.67
N ILE A 110 -2.82 6.88 -3.63
CA ILE A 110 -2.48 7.70 -4.79
C ILE A 110 -2.94 6.99 -6.04
N GLY A 111 -3.82 7.62 -6.80
CA GLY A 111 -4.39 7.06 -8.03
C GLY A 111 -4.07 7.88 -9.27
N PRO A 112 -4.08 7.23 -10.45
CA PRO A 112 -3.96 7.95 -11.72
C PRO A 112 -5.24 8.75 -11.96
N ARG A 113 -5.08 10.00 -12.33
CA ARG A 113 -6.23 10.81 -12.71
C ARG A 113 -6.72 10.40 -14.10
N ASP A 114 -8.01 10.05 -14.21
CA ASP A 114 -8.68 9.67 -15.48
C ASP A 114 -7.97 8.51 -16.21
N GLY A 115 -7.33 7.59 -15.46
CA GLY A 115 -6.57 6.46 -16.02
C GLY A 115 -5.24 6.85 -16.68
N ASN A 116 -4.88 8.12 -16.69
CA ASN A 116 -3.59 8.59 -17.18
C ASN A 116 -2.57 8.56 -16.04
N HIS A 117 -1.53 7.76 -16.20
CA HIS A 117 -0.45 7.61 -15.21
C HIS A 117 0.86 8.25 -15.64
N SER A 118 0.86 8.96 -16.75
CA SER A 118 2.07 9.62 -17.27
C SER A 118 2.52 10.69 -16.30
N CYS A 119 3.78 10.61 -15.86
CA CYS A 119 4.40 11.57 -14.95
C CYS A 119 3.80 11.60 -13.53
N ASP A 120 3.10 10.56 -13.11
CA ASP A 120 2.38 10.51 -11.83
C ASP A 120 3.28 10.20 -10.61
N LEU A 121 4.59 10.47 -10.71
CA LEU A 121 5.46 10.37 -9.55
C LEU A 121 4.96 11.34 -8.47
N THR A 122 4.70 10.83 -7.28
CA THR A 122 4.05 11.59 -6.20
C THR A 122 4.83 11.47 -4.90
N ALA A 123 5.24 12.59 -4.35
CA ALA A 123 5.88 12.65 -3.04
C ALA A 123 4.86 12.58 -1.93
N ILE A 124 5.18 11.77 -0.91
CA ILE A 124 4.34 11.58 0.28
C ILE A 124 5.16 11.90 1.52
N ASP A 125 4.65 12.82 2.34
CA ASP A 125 5.04 12.97 3.74
C ASP A 125 3.87 12.51 4.60
N LEU A 126 4.12 11.59 5.52
CA LEU A 126 3.10 11.09 6.43
C LEU A 126 3.68 10.99 7.84
N GLU A 127 3.04 11.65 8.77
CA GLU A 127 3.33 11.59 10.20
C GLU A 127 2.07 11.25 10.97
N ILE A 128 2.20 10.33 11.91
CA ILE A 128 1.12 9.88 12.76
C ILE A 128 1.55 10.01 14.21
N PHE A 129 0.76 10.72 14.99
CA PHE A 129 1.00 11.02 16.40
C PHE A 129 -0.02 10.25 17.24
N SER A 130 0.43 9.44 18.15
CA SER A 130 -0.41 8.72 19.10
C SER A 130 0.41 8.33 20.33
N ASP A 131 -0.16 8.41 21.52
CA ASP A 131 0.47 7.98 22.77
C ASP A 131 1.90 8.55 22.98
N GLY A 132 2.09 9.83 22.68
CA GLY A 132 3.40 10.50 22.81
C GLY A 132 4.46 10.06 21.80
N LYS A 133 4.13 9.16 20.87
CA LYS A 133 4.99 8.67 19.79
C LYS A 133 4.66 9.35 18.47
N VAL A 134 5.66 9.36 17.58
CA VAL A 134 5.51 9.86 16.21
C VAL A 134 6.04 8.82 15.24
N TRP A 135 5.18 8.27 14.42
CA TRP A 135 5.55 7.47 13.26
C TRP A 135 5.72 8.39 12.06
N ASN A 136 6.88 8.37 11.45
CA ASN A 136 7.19 9.18 10.27
C ASN A 136 7.64 8.26 9.15
N LEU A 137 6.86 8.22 8.07
CA LEU A 137 7.09 7.34 6.93
C LEU A 137 8.54 7.35 6.45
N ALA A 138 9.10 8.54 6.21
CA ALA A 138 10.44 8.67 5.69
C ALA A 138 11.51 8.19 6.69
N LYS A 139 11.38 8.54 7.97
CA LYS A 139 12.33 8.10 9.01
C LYS A 139 12.32 6.60 9.19
N ASP A 140 11.14 5.99 9.09
CA ASP A 140 10.98 4.56 9.35
C ASP A 140 11.50 3.72 8.19
N ILE A 141 11.36 4.18 6.92
CA ILE A 141 11.65 3.34 5.76
C ILE A 141 12.88 3.73 4.94
N VAL A 142 13.35 4.98 5.02
CA VAL A 142 14.45 5.46 4.15
C VAL A 142 15.79 4.78 4.46
N ALA A 143 16.01 4.38 5.72
CA ALA A 143 17.25 3.73 6.12
C ALA A 143 17.42 2.34 5.48
N ASP A 144 16.33 1.58 5.37
CA ASP A 144 16.31 0.25 4.74
C ASP A 144 14.93 -0.08 4.16
N PRO A 145 14.53 0.47 3.02
CA PRO A 145 13.25 0.19 2.40
C PRO A 145 13.13 -1.25 1.87
N HIS A 146 14.23 -2.02 1.87
CA HIS A 146 14.22 -3.44 1.52
C HIS A 146 14.04 -4.37 2.71
N GLN A 147 13.91 -3.83 3.93
CA GLN A 147 13.70 -4.62 5.14
C GLN A 147 12.49 -5.56 5.05
N GLY A 148 11.53 -5.23 4.19
CA GLY A 148 10.39 -6.07 3.89
C GLY A 148 9.09 -5.28 3.70
N ASN A 149 8.05 -6.02 3.36
CA ASN A 149 6.68 -5.53 3.32
C ASN A 149 5.78 -6.60 3.94
N PRO A 150 5.19 -6.37 5.13
CA PRO A 150 5.20 -5.09 5.87
C PRO A 150 6.57 -4.73 6.44
N HIS A 151 6.77 -3.42 6.63
CA HIS A 151 8.01 -2.85 7.15
C HIS A 151 7.88 -2.48 8.63
N GLN A 152 8.96 -2.68 9.39
CA GLN A 152 9.05 -2.31 10.81
C GLN A 152 9.16 -0.80 10.99
N ASP A 153 8.67 -0.28 12.12
CA ASP A 153 8.89 1.10 12.54
C ASP A 153 10.20 1.27 13.33
N VAL A 154 10.55 2.52 13.63
CA VAL A 154 11.74 2.84 14.44
C VAL A 154 11.63 2.43 15.90
N PHE A 155 10.44 2.06 16.38
CA PHE A 155 10.19 1.60 17.74
C PHE A 155 10.33 0.08 17.89
N GLY A 156 10.61 -0.63 16.80
CA GLY A 156 10.76 -2.08 16.77
C GLY A 156 9.45 -2.84 16.62
N ASN A 157 8.32 -2.16 16.37
CA ASN A 157 7.08 -2.84 16.05
C ASN A 157 7.16 -3.37 14.63
N LYS A 158 6.91 -4.66 14.49
CA LYS A 158 6.84 -5.30 13.17
C LYS A 158 5.50 -4.99 12.52
N GLU A 159 5.46 -5.08 11.18
CA GLU A 159 4.20 -5.02 10.43
C GLU A 159 3.43 -3.69 10.60
N VAL A 160 4.14 -2.58 10.69
CA VAL A 160 3.54 -1.25 10.85
C VAL A 160 3.30 -0.57 9.51
N TRP A 161 4.27 -0.61 8.59
CA TRP A 161 4.14 0.02 7.29
C TRP A 161 3.85 -1.01 6.21
N HIS A 162 2.77 -0.80 5.49
CA HIS A 162 2.30 -1.67 4.42
C HIS A 162 2.29 -0.90 3.10
N PHE A 163 2.81 -1.51 2.06
CA PHE A 163 2.91 -0.92 0.74
C PHE A 163 2.24 -1.86 -0.26
N TYR A 164 1.14 -1.41 -0.85
CA TYR A 164 0.31 -2.26 -1.69
C TYR A 164 -0.37 -1.48 -2.80
N SER A 165 -1.14 -2.15 -3.63
CA SER A 165 -1.98 -1.52 -4.65
C SER A 165 -3.44 -1.88 -4.47
N GLU A 166 -4.30 -0.97 -4.89
CA GLU A 166 -5.75 -1.17 -4.99
C GLU A 166 -6.21 -0.85 -6.40
N ALA A 167 -7.29 -1.49 -6.86
CA ALA A 167 -7.92 -1.11 -8.11
C ALA A 167 -8.44 0.33 -8.05
N VAL A 168 -8.31 1.06 -9.15
CA VAL A 168 -8.92 2.39 -9.29
C VAL A 168 -10.43 2.25 -9.24
N SER A 169 -11.12 3.01 -8.37
CA SER A 169 -12.56 2.99 -8.21
C SER A 169 -13.28 3.24 -9.55
N GLY A 170 -14.31 2.45 -9.83
CA GLY A 170 -15.02 2.48 -11.11
C GLY A 170 -14.54 1.42 -12.12
N GLN A 171 -13.42 0.74 -11.86
CA GLN A 171 -13.00 -0.46 -12.56
C GLN A 171 -13.33 -1.74 -11.75
N GLU A 172 -14.12 -1.58 -10.71
CA GLU A 172 -14.40 -2.59 -9.68
C GLU A 172 -15.32 -3.72 -10.17
N GLU A 173 -15.86 -3.67 -11.38
CA GLU A 173 -16.83 -4.68 -11.82
C GLU A 173 -16.28 -6.12 -11.88
N ASN A 174 -14.98 -6.29 -11.72
CA ASN A 174 -14.36 -7.64 -11.77
C ASN A 174 -13.39 -7.98 -10.60
N VAL A 175 -13.27 -7.15 -9.56
CA VAL A 175 -12.11 -7.24 -8.66
C VAL A 175 -12.43 -7.72 -7.25
N ARG A 176 -13.69 -7.83 -6.86
CA ARG A 176 -14.10 -8.30 -5.51
C ARG A 176 -14.67 -9.70 -5.48
N VAL A 177 -14.43 -10.50 -6.47
CA VAL A 177 -15.00 -11.85 -6.46
C VAL A 177 -13.94 -12.81 -5.99
N ILE A 178 -14.05 -13.23 -4.72
CA ILE A 178 -13.40 -14.45 -4.28
C ILE A 178 -13.74 -15.50 -5.35
N PRO A 179 -12.73 -16.10 -6.00
CA PRO A 179 -13.01 -16.99 -7.12
C PRO A 179 -13.95 -18.10 -6.68
N LYS A 180 -15.07 -18.23 -7.39
CA LYS A 180 -16.10 -19.22 -7.07
C LYS A 180 -15.51 -20.62 -7.16
N GLY A 181 -15.68 -21.41 -6.12
CA GLY A 181 -15.11 -22.75 -5.99
C GLY A 181 -13.68 -22.77 -5.41
N SER A 182 -13.10 -21.59 -5.09
CA SER A 182 -11.79 -21.53 -4.44
C SER A 182 -11.85 -22.02 -2.99
N LEU A 183 -10.69 -22.38 -2.46
CA LEU A 183 -10.55 -22.75 -1.04
C LEU A 183 -11.00 -21.64 -0.10
N LEU A 184 -10.78 -20.38 -0.45
CA LEU A 184 -11.19 -19.25 0.38
C LEU A 184 -12.72 -19.08 0.40
N GLU A 185 -13.41 -19.26 -0.74
CA GLU A 185 -14.88 -19.26 -0.76
C GLU A 185 -15.45 -20.39 0.09
N LYS A 186 -14.90 -21.58 -0.02
CA LYS A 186 -15.30 -22.74 0.80
C LYS A 186 -15.09 -22.47 2.28
N TRP A 187 -13.95 -21.87 2.65
CA TRP A 187 -13.65 -21.51 4.04
C TRP A 187 -14.66 -20.52 4.62
N LEU A 188 -14.99 -19.48 3.85
CA LEU A 188 -15.96 -18.45 4.26
C LEU A 188 -17.39 -19.00 4.37
N SER A 189 -17.77 -19.92 3.49
CA SER A 189 -19.12 -20.50 3.46
C SER A 189 -19.31 -21.64 4.47
N SER A 190 -18.24 -22.28 4.95
CA SER A 190 -18.34 -23.37 5.92
C SER A 190 -18.79 -22.86 7.29
N LYS A 191 -19.74 -23.59 7.89
CA LYS A 191 -20.24 -23.36 9.26
C LYS A 191 -19.59 -24.29 10.28
N SER A 192 -18.89 -25.32 9.84
CA SER A 192 -18.24 -26.31 10.70
C SER A 192 -16.83 -25.84 11.07
N LYS A 193 -16.51 -25.85 12.38
CA LYS A 193 -15.17 -25.54 12.86
C LYS A 193 -14.11 -26.48 12.30
N ASN A 194 -14.39 -27.79 12.33
CA ASN A 194 -13.44 -28.81 11.86
C ASN A 194 -13.19 -28.69 10.34
N GLU A 195 -14.22 -28.38 9.56
CA GLU A 195 -14.10 -28.15 8.13
C GLU A 195 -13.29 -26.88 7.84
N ARG A 196 -13.51 -25.80 8.56
CA ARG A 196 -12.71 -24.56 8.44
C ARG A 196 -11.24 -24.81 8.77
N GLU A 197 -10.93 -25.57 9.80
CA GLU A 197 -9.56 -25.93 10.16
C GLU A 197 -8.88 -26.75 9.06
N ALA A 198 -9.59 -27.71 8.47
CA ALA A 198 -9.09 -28.51 7.36
C ALA A 198 -8.82 -27.64 6.12
N ILE A 199 -9.77 -26.77 5.73
CA ILE A 199 -9.61 -25.87 4.58
C ILE A 199 -8.50 -24.84 4.85
N ALA A 200 -8.35 -24.34 6.07
CA ALA A 200 -7.24 -23.45 6.43
C ALA A 200 -5.88 -24.13 6.23
N GLY A 201 -5.77 -25.41 6.57
CA GLY A 201 -4.58 -26.22 6.28
C GLY A 201 -4.29 -26.34 4.77
N ASP A 202 -5.32 -26.48 3.96
CA ASP A 202 -5.18 -26.54 2.50
C ASP A 202 -4.86 -25.19 1.89
N LEU A 203 -5.41 -24.10 2.40
CA LEU A 203 -5.00 -22.73 2.04
C LEU A 203 -3.52 -22.49 2.34
N GLN A 204 -3.02 -22.93 3.50
CA GLN A 204 -1.60 -22.81 3.82
C GLN A 204 -0.71 -23.60 2.85
N LYS A 205 -1.17 -24.78 2.41
CA LYS A 205 -0.45 -25.57 1.37
C LYS A 205 -0.47 -24.84 0.03
N LEU A 206 -1.61 -24.24 -0.34
CA LEU A 206 -1.74 -23.44 -1.56
C LEU A 206 -0.70 -22.32 -1.61
N PHE A 207 -0.50 -21.58 -0.53
CA PHE A 207 0.49 -20.50 -0.45
C PHE A 207 1.95 -20.99 -0.51
N LYS A 208 2.19 -22.22 -0.11
CA LYS A 208 3.52 -22.84 -0.17
C LYS A 208 3.79 -23.55 -1.51
N SER A 209 2.77 -23.72 -2.35
CA SER A 209 2.92 -24.40 -3.62
C SER A 209 3.55 -23.47 -4.66
N ASN A 210 4.79 -23.78 -5.06
CA ASN A 210 5.49 -23.09 -6.15
C ASN A 210 4.91 -23.49 -7.53
N GLY A 211 3.63 -23.14 -7.80
CA GLY A 211 3.04 -23.31 -9.13
C GLY A 211 2.70 -24.75 -9.56
N GLN A 212 2.52 -25.67 -8.62
CA GLN A 212 1.99 -27.00 -8.92
C GLN A 212 0.54 -26.88 -9.45
N LYS A 213 0.12 -27.87 -10.22
CA LYS A 213 -1.18 -27.98 -10.91
C LYS A 213 -2.36 -27.63 -9.99
N LEU A 214 -2.71 -26.34 -9.95
CA LEU A 214 -3.84 -25.83 -9.18
C LEU A 214 -5.09 -25.89 -10.08
N ASN A 215 -6.28 -26.04 -9.44
CA ASN A 215 -7.51 -25.77 -10.16
C ASN A 215 -7.62 -24.26 -10.50
N ALA A 216 -8.40 -23.93 -11.51
CA ALA A 216 -8.47 -22.55 -12.00
C ALA A 216 -8.88 -21.52 -10.94
N PRO A 217 -9.88 -21.76 -10.04
CA PRO A 217 -10.23 -20.84 -8.97
C PRO A 217 -9.11 -20.59 -7.96
N ASP A 218 -8.38 -21.63 -7.56
CA ASP A 218 -7.27 -21.49 -6.62
C ASP A 218 -6.03 -20.87 -7.26
N ALA A 219 -5.79 -21.10 -8.54
CA ALA A 219 -4.75 -20.40 -9.31
C ALA A 219 -5.04 -18.90 -9.38
N GLN A 220 -6.28 -18.51 -9.69
CA GLN A 220 -6.71 -17.12 -9.69
C GLN A 220 -6.62 -16.49 -8.30
N LEU A 221 -7.02 -17.21 -7.25
CA LEU A 221 -6.88 -16.77 -5.86
C LEU A 221 -5.40 -16.51 -5.52
N LEU A 222 -4.53 -17.44 -5.85
CA LEU A 222 -3.09 -17.32 -5.59
C LEU A 222 -2.49 -16.14 -6.34
N GLU A 223 -2.84 -15.92 -7.60
CA GLU A 223 -2.42 -14.77 -8.38
C GLU A 223 -2.88 -13.45 -7.75
N GLN A 224 -4.14 -13.34 -7.33
CA GLN A 224 -4.67 -12.14 -6.68
C GLN A 224 -3.96 -11.83 -5.36
N ILE A 225 -3.62 -12.85 -4.58
CA ILE A 225 -2.97 -12.68 -3.28
C ILE A 225 -1.46 -12.41 -3.44
N THR A 226 -0.79 -13.12 -4.34
CA THR A 226 0.67 -13.01 -4.51
C THR A 226 1.09 -11.84 -5.39
N SER A 227 0.22 -11.34 -6.26
CA SER A 227 0.50 -10.17 -7.09
C SER A 227 0.47 -8.87 -6.29
N LEU A 228 -0.06 -8.86 -5.06
CA LEU A 228 -0.32 -7.67 -4.27
C LEU A 228 -1.16 -6.62 -5.02
N SER A 229 -1.81 -7.00 -6.09
CA SER A 229 -2.68 -6.17 -6.89
C SER A 229 -4.11 -6.66 -6.71
N GLY A 230 -4.95 -5.82 -6.18
CA GLY A 230 -6.37 -6.10 -6.08
C GLY A 230 -6.96 -5.87 -4.68
N PRO A 231 -8.29 -5.77 -4.60
CA PRO A 231 -9.03 -5.43 -3.39
C PRO A 231 -8.92 -6.47 -2.28
N MET A 232 -8.64 -7.74 -2.61
CA MET A 232 -8.46 -8.76 -1.58
C MET A 232 -7.29 -8.47 -0.66
N PHE A 233 -6.27 -7.76 -1.14
CA PHE A 233 -5.11 -7.46 -0.31
C PHE A 233 -5.42 -6.45 0.79
N SER A 234 -6.19 -5.40 0.48
CA SER A 234 -6.63 -4.44 1.49
C SER A 234 -7.60 -5.06 2.51
N ASP A 235 -8.44 -6.00 2.08
CA ASP A 235 -9.34 -6.72 2.98
C ASP A 235 -8.58 -7.72 3.87
N LEU A 236 -7.48 -8.28 3.38
CA LEU A 236 -6.63 -9.21 4.14
C LEU A 236 -5.81 -8.51 5.24
N LEU A 237 -5.51 -7.21 5.09
CA LEU A 237 -4.91 -6.40 6.16
C LEU A 237 -5.71 -6.47 7.47
N HIS A 238 -7.04 -6.53 7.35
CA HIS A 238 -7.95 -6.63 8.51
C HIS A 238 -8.15 -8.04 9.04
N ALA A 239 -7.82 -9.06 8.25
CA ALA A 239 -8.02 -10.45 8.63
C ALA A 239 -6.86 -11.06 9.44
N GLY A 240 -5.83 -10.29 9.78
CA GLY A 240 -4.64 -10.80 10.47
C GLY A 240 -3.78 -11.73 9.61
N PHE A 241 -3.77 -11.49 8.31
CA PHE A 241 -3.03 -12.31 7.36
C PHE A 241 -1.50 -12.10 7.52
N ASP A 242 -0.73 -13.18 7.46
CA ASP A 242 0.74 -13.09 7.51
C ASP A 242 1.30 -12.62 6.16
N PHE A 243 1.58 -11.33 6.06
CA PHE A 243 2.12 -10.69 4.86
C PHE A 243 3.58 -11.08 4.55
N LYS A 244 4.28 -11.79 5.42
CA LYS A 244 5.68 -12.20 5.19
C LYS A 244 5.86 -13.10 3.98
N SER A 245 4.80 -13.77 3.56
CA SER A 245 4.80 -14.64 2.37
C SER A 245 4.49 -13.90 1.08
N ILE A 246 4.09 -12.63 1.12
CA ILE A 246 3.62 -11.87 -0.02
C ILE A 246 4.76 -11.08 -0.64
N LYS A 247 4.97 -11.21 -1.94
CA LYS A 247 6.01 -10.44 -2.65
C LYS A 247 5.65 -8.94 -2.67
N PRO A 248 6.61 -8.04 -2.43
CA PRO A 248 6.38 -6.60 -2.49
C PRO A 248 5.82 -6.18 -3.85
N ILE A 249 4.91 -5.21 -3.84
CA ILE A 249 4.38 -4.61 -5.06
C ILE A 249 5.46 -3.78 -5.71
N GLY A 250 5.65 -3.97 -7.02
CA GLY A 250 6.55 -3.16 -7.80
C GLY A 250 8.02 -3.33 -7.41
N LYS A 251 8.84 -2.47 -7.94
CA LYS A 251 10.26 -2.43 -7.61
C LYS A 251 10.49 -1.41 -6.52
N TRP A 252 10.96 -1.87 -5.39
CA TRP A 252 11.48 -1.03 -4.33
C TRP A 252 12.85 -0.53 -4.76
N GLY A 253 13.02 0.77 -4.81
CA GLY A 253 14.31 1.37 -5.07
C GLY A 253 14.74 2.21 -3.88
N VAL A 254 15.85 1.89 -3.24
CA VAL A 254 16.65 2.86 -2.53
C VAL A 254 17.48 3.58 -3.57
N VAL A 255 17.31 4.87 -3.67
CA VAL A 255 18.26 5.67 -4.39
C VAL A 255 19.33 6.06 -3.38
N ASP A 256 20.32 5.22 -3.23
CA ASP A 256 21.55 5.56 -2.54
C ASP A 256 22.51 6.10 -3.60
N GLY A 257 22.99 7.31 -3.49
CA GLY A 257 24.03 8.02 -4.25
C GLY A 257 24.37 7.63 -5.71
N ASN A 258 24.03 6.42 -6.10
CA ASN A 258 24.06 5.89 -7.45
C ASN A 258 22.62 5.59 -7.86
N LEU A 259 22.02 6.54 -8.49
CA LEU A 259 20.70 6.48 -9.11
C LEU A 259 20.31 5.07 -9.51
N GLY A 260 19.46 4.48 -8.71
CA GLY A 260 18.69 3.37 -9.18
C GLY A 260 18.00 3.80 -10.47
N LYS A 261 18.41 3.22 -11.59
CA LYS A 261 17.78 3.49 -12.88
C LYS A 261 16.28 3.28 -12.72
N HIS A 262 15.49 4.18 -13.27
CA HIS A 262 14.07 3.95 -13.48
C HIS A 262 13.85 2.50 -13.96
N PRO A 263 12.81 1.78 -13.53
CA PRO A 263 12.58 0.38 -13.91
C PRO A 263 12.60 0.11 -15.42
N LYS A 264 12.56 1.11 -16.25
CA LYS A 264 12.68 1.02 -17.72
C LYS A 264 14.01 1.44 -18.28
N GLY A 265 15.01 1.77 -17.44
CA GLY A 265 16.37 1.94 -17.94
C GLY A 265 16.60 3.17 -18.83
N ASP A 266 15.96 4.28 -18.52
CA ASP A 266 16.28 5.57 -19.15
C ASP A 266 17.40 6.27 -18.40
#